data_c34386e025fcf82612ac698738b79d5a
#
_entry.id   c34386e025fcf82612ac698738b79d5a
#
_cell.length_a   1.000
_cell.length_b   1.000
_cell.length_c   1.000
_cell.angle_alpha   90.00
_cell.angle_beta   90.00
_cell.angle_gamma   90.00
#
_symmetry.space_group_name_H-M   'P 1'
#
loop_
_entity.id
_entity.type
_entity.pdbx_description
1 polymer ?
#
loop_
_entity_poly.entity_id
_entity_poly.type
_entity_poly.pdbx_seq_one_letter_code
_entity_poly.pdbx_strand_id
1 'polypeptide(L)'
;MNNRIIILGASGNPERNSYLAGKLLEMRGYRTIAVPFSAKGDQIKESLYSTADTVSIFLTPGQQKKFYTFLMELKPRRLVFNPGTENEELIALARSRNIQVIRGCTIAMLVNSLW
;
A
#
# COMPACT_ATOMS: atom_id res chain seq x y z
N MET A 1 7.91 -6.86 13.33
CA MET A 1 7.02 -5.96 12.58
C MET A 1 7.51 -4.53 12.72
N ASN A 2 7.34 -3.72 11.71
CA ASN A 2 7.75 -2.33 11.76
C ASN A 2 6.53 -1.42 11.56
N ASN A 3 6.74 -0.11 11.69
CA ASN A 3 5.66 0.87 11.56
C ASN A 3 5.66 1.57 10.18
N ARG A 4 6.32 0.97 9.19
CA ARG A 4 6.38 1.56 7.85
C ARG A 4 5.19 1.10 7.03
N ILE A 5 4.52 2.06 6.41
CA ILE A 5 3.36 1.81 5.56
C ILE A 5 3.66 2.43 4.20
N ILE A 6 3.59 1.62 3.15
CA ILE A 6 3.70 2.15 1.79
C ILE A 6 2.32 2.57 1.31
N ILE A 7 2.24 3.80 0.81
CA ILE A 7 1.05 4.29 0.13
C ILE A 7 1.30 4.11 -1.37
N LEU A 8 0.77 3.04 -1.94
CA LEU A 8 0.97 2.72 -3.36
C LEU A 8 -0.08 3.44 -4.20
N GLY A 9 0.37 4.30 -5.08
CA GLY A 9 -0.50 5.21 -5.82
C GLY A 9 -0.66 6.54 -5.11
N ALA A 10 0.35 6.94 -4.33
CA ALA A 10 0.32 8.19 -3.58
C ALA A 10 0.19 9.40 -4.50
N SER A 11 -0.57 10.39 -4.04
CA SER A 11 -0.74 11.67 -4.74
C SER A 11 -0.35 12.80 -3.80
N GLY A 12 0.29 13.83 -4.34
CA GLY A 12 0.55 15.06 -3.60
C GLY A 12 -0.67 15.98 -3.49
N ASN A 13 -1.78 15.61 -4.11
CA ASN A 13 -3.01 16.41 -4.09
C ASN A 13 -3.78 16.17 -2.78
N PRO A 14 -3.96 17.22 -1.93
CA PRO A 14 -4.65 17.06 -0.64
C PRO A 14 -6.11 16.60 -0.76
N GLU A 15 -6.72 16.70 -1.94
CA GLU A 15 -8.09 16.25 -2.16
C GLU A 15 -8.19 14.75 -2.40
N ARG A 16 -7.06 14.07 -2.59
CA ARG A 16 -7.04 12.63 -2.84
C ARG A 16 -7.05 11.82 -1.55
N ASN A 17 -7.76 10.69 -1.56
CA ASN A 17 -7.83 9.80 -0.40
C ASN A 17 -6.46 9.27 0.01
N SER A 18 -5.56 9.02 -0.94
CA SER A 18 -4.21 8.56 -0.63
C SER A 18 -3.45 9.58 0.21
N TYR A 19 -3.64 10.86 -0.06
CA TYR A 19 -3.01 11.93 0.72
C TYR A 19 -3.56 11.95 2.15
N LEU A 20 -4.87 11.91 2.30
CA LEU A 20 -5.51 11.92 3.62
C LEU A 20 -5.11 10.67 4.43
N ALA A 21 -5.10 9.51 3.79
CA ALA A 21 -4.69 8.27 4.46
C ALA A 21 -3.27 8.39 5.02
N GLY A 22 -2.36 8.94 4.21
CA GLY A 22 -0.97 9.15 4.65
C GLY A 22 -0.89 10.08 5.86
N LYS A 23 -1.64 11.17 5.85
CA LYS A 23 -1.65 12.11 6.98
C LYS A 23 -2.22 11.49 8.25
N LEU A 24 -3.31 10.73 8.12
CA LEU A 24 -3.90 10.06 9.27
C LEU A 24 -2.95 9.01 9.87
N LEU A 25 -2.26 8.26 9.01
CA LEU A 25 -1.27 7.28 9.47
C LEU A 25 -0.13 7.96 10.23
N GLU A 26 0.40 9.05 9.67
CA GLU A 26 1.46 9.81 10.33
C GLU A 26 1.02 10.34 11.70
N MET A 27 -0.21 10.82 11.80
CA MET A 27 -0.78 11.28 13.07
C MET A 27 -0.90 10.16 14.11
N ARG A 28 -0.95 8.92 13.68
CA ARG A 28 -0.99 7.75 14.55
C ARG A 28 0.40 7.16 14.83
N GLY A 29 1.47 7.84 14.38
CA GLY A 29 2.84 7.43 14.65
C GLY A 29 3.43 6.48 13.62
N TYR A 30 2.74 6.22 12.51
CA TYR A 30 3.29 5.40 11.43
C TYR A 30 4.19 6.22 10.53
N ARG A 31 5.17 5.55 9.94
CA ARG A 31 6.03 6.16 8.92
C ARG A 31 5.48 5.79 7.56
N THR A 32 5.09 6.77 6.78
CA THR A 32 4.54 6.53 5.45
C THR A 32 5.62 6.73 4.38
N ILE A 33 5.56 5.88 3.38
CA ILE A 33 6.44 5.95 2.22
C ILE A 33 5.54 6.07 0.99
N ALA A 34 5.61 7.22 0.32
CA ALA A 34 4.79 7.49 -0.84
C ALA A 34 5.41 6.87 -2.08
N VAL A 35 4.66 6.02 -2.77
CA VAL A 35 5.07 5.43 -4.04
C VAL A 35 4.03 5.81 -5.09
N PRO A 36 4.28 6.85 -5.90
CA PRO A 36 3.33 7.27 -6.92
C PRO A 36 3.30 6.27 -8.08
N PHE A 37 2.24 6.33 -8.89
CA PHE A 37 2.15 5.46 -10.05
C PHE A 37 3.33 5.62 -11.01
N SER A 38 3.88 6.83 -11.09
CA SER A 38 5.04 7.13 -11.95
C SER A 38 6.34 6.48 -11.50
N ALA A 39 6.40 5.96 -10.27
CA ALA A 39 7.61 5.31 -9.77
C ALA A 39 7.94 4.07 -10.59
N LYS A 40 9.23 3.85 -10.84
CA LYS A 40 9.69 2.67 -11.56
C LYS A 40 10.12 1.59 -10.59
N GLY A 41 9.72 0.33 -10.88
CA GLY A 41 9.95 -0.79 -9.97
C GLY A 41 11.41 -1.00 -9.59
N ASP A 42 12.34 -0.76 -10.52
CA ASP A 42 13.76 -0.89 -10.24
C ASP A 42 14.29 0.21 -9.31
N GLN A 43 13.71 1.40 -9.36
CA GLN A 43 14.07 2.50 -8.46
C GLN A 43 13.53 2.29 -7.05
N ILE A 44 12.50 1.48 -6.90
CA ILE A 44 11.85 1.23 -5.62
C ILE A 44 12.60 0.18 -4.80
N LYS A 45 13.48 -0.60 -5.43
CA LYS A 45 14.22 -1.68 -4.77
C LYS A 45 15.29 -1.21 -3.81
N GLU A 46 15.61 0.08 -3.79
CA GLU A 46 16.76 0.56 -3.04
C GLU A 46 16.41 1.14 -1.67
N SER A 47 17.01 0.59 -0.68
CA SER A 47 17.20 1.06 0.70
C SER A 47 15.97 1.38 1.55
N LEU A 48 15.17 2.40 1.25
CA LEU A 48 14.08 2.84 2.11
C LEU A 48 12.83 1.97 2.01
N TYR A 49 12.71 1.23 0.90
CA TYR A 49 11.52 0.43 0.59
C TYR A 49 11.71 -1.05 0.90
N SER A 50 12.88 -1.42 1.44
CA SER A 50 13.24 -2.83 1.61
C SER A 50 12.38 -3.57 2.62
N THR A 51 11.72 -2.84 3.54
CA THR A 51 10.82 -3.44 4.51
C THR A 51 9.65 -2.52 4.77
N ALA A 52 8.45 -3.07 4.70
CA ALA A 52 7.25 -2.36 5.10
C ALA A 52 6.29 -3.38 5.72
N ASP A 53 5.58 -2.96 6.76
CA ASP A 53 4.58 -3.82 7.38
C ASP A 53 3.37 -3.98 6.48
N THR A 54 2.90 -2.87 5.93
CA THR A 54 1.65 -2.82 5.17
C THR A 54 1.82 -1.99 3.91
N VAL A 55 1.17 -2.42 2.84
CA VAL A 55 1.01 -1.61 1.64
C VAL A 55 -0.47 -1.27 1.48
N SER A 56 -0.79 0.01 1.52
CA SER A 56 -2.14 0.52 1.26
C SER A 56 -2.24 0.91 -0.22
N ILE A 57 -3.11 0.22 -0.96
CA ILE A 57 -3.18 0.33 -2.41
C ILE A 57 -4.27 1.31 -2.83
N PHE A 58 -3.89 2.30 -3.65
CA PHE A 58 -4.77 3.31 -4.23
C PHE A 58 -4.72 3.32 -5.76
N LEU A 59 -4.11 2.31 -6.36
CA LEU A 59 -4.06 2.15 -7.82
C LEU A 59 -5.19 1.26 -8.30
N THR A 60 -5.66 1.48 -9.54
CA THR A 60 -6.60 0.57 -10.18
C THR A 60 -5.89 -0.77 -10.49
N PRO A 61 -6.64 -1.87 -10.68
CA PRO A 61 -6.01 -3.16 -10.98
C PRO A 61 -5.02 -3.13 -12.14
N GLY A 62 -5.36 -2.43 -13.22
CA GLY A 62 -4.46 -2.32 -14.37
C GLY A 62 -3.16 -1.60 -14.04
N GLN A 63 -3.23 -0.59 -13.19
CA GLN A 63 -2.05 0.16 -12.76
C GLN A 63 -1.18 -0.61 -11.79
N GLN A 64 -1.71 -1.62 -11.13
CA GLN A 64 -0.96 -2.40 -10.14
C GLN A 64 0.04 -3.36 -10.77
N LYS A 65 -0.16 -3.75 -12.02
CA LYS A 65 0.63 -4.82 -12.66
C LYS A 65 2.13 -4.57 -12.63
N LYS A 66 2.55 -3.36 -12.88
CA LYS A 66 3.99 -3.04 -12.92
C LYS A 66 4.65 -3.13 -11.54
N PHE A 67 3.85 -3.22 -10.47
CA PHE A 67 4.36 -3.32 -9.11
C PHE A 67 4.33 -4.74 -8.53
N TYR A 68 3.86 -5.73 -9.29
CA TYR A 68 3.72 -7.10 -8.76
C TYR A 68 5.05 -7.65 -8.25
N THR A 69 6.11 -7.56 -9.05
CA THR A 69 7.42 -8.07 -8.64
C THR A 69 7.93 -7.37 -7.39
N PHE A 70 7.80 -6.04 -7.36
CA PHE A 70 8.18 -5.26 -6.20
C PHE A 70 7.44 -5.72 -4.93
N LEU A 71 6.12 -5.89 -5.02
CA LEU A 71 5.31 -6.30 -3.87
C LEU A 71 5.67 -7.71 -3.39
N MET A 72 5.92 -8.63 -4.31
CA MET A 72 6.28 -9.99 -3.96
C MET A 72 7.67 -10.09 -3.34
N GLU A 73 8.61 -9.27 -3.80
CA GLU A 73 9.96 -9.19 -3.21
C GLU A 73 9.94 -8.50 -1.85
N LEU A 74 9.12 -7.47 -1.71
CA LEU A 74 8.97 -6.74 -0.44
C LEU A 74 8.43 -7.64 0.67
N LYS A 75 7.48 -8.51 0.33
CA LYS A 75 6.81 -9.40 1.27
C LYS A 75 6.28 -8.67 2.49
N PRO A 76 5.37 -7.71 2.32
CA PRO A 76 4.78 -7.05 3.47
C PRO A 76 3.92 -8.05 4.25
N ARG A 77 3.61 -7.74 5.51
CA ARG A 77 2.71 -8.57 6.29
C ARG A 77 1.30 -8.57 5.68
N ARG A 78 0.86 -7.43 5.15
CA ARG A 78 -0.47 -7.33 4.55
C ARG A 78 -0.52 -6.31 3.41
N LEU A 79 -1.50 -6.56 2.52
CA LEU A 79 -1.92 -5.60 1.50
C LEU A 79 -3.33 -5.14 1.82
N VAL A 80 -3.57 -3.85 1.80
CA VAL A 80 -4.91 -3.26 1.98
C VAL A 80 -5.39 -2.73 0.64
N PHE A 81 -6.45 -3.34 0.12
CA PHE A 81 -7.08 -2.93 -1.14
C PHE A 81 -8.20 -1.94 -0.81
N ASN A 82 -7.94 -0.66 -1.00
CA ASN A 82 -8.94 0.37 -0.80
C ASN A 82 -10.05 0.24 -1.84
N PRO A 83 -11.25 0.82 -1.62
CA PRO A 83 -12.37 0.68 -2.56
C PRO A 83 -11.98 1.07 -3.99
N GLY A 84 -12.30 0.20 -4.94
CA GLY A 84 -11.97 0.40 -6.36
C GLY A 84 -10.63 -0.16 -6.79
N THR A 85 -9.85 -0.72 -5.87
CA THR A 85 -8.52 -1.29 -6.19
C THR A 85 -8.50 -2.81 -6.16
N GLU A 86 -9.60 -3.44 -5.82
CA GLU A 86 -9.69 -4.90 -5.66
C GLU A 86 -9.22 -5.61 -6.92
N ASN A 87 -8.27 -6.53 -6.77
CA ASN A 87 -7.59 -7.17 -7.89
C ASN A 87 -7.39 -8.65 -7.55
N GLU A 88 -8.22 -9.49 -8.14
CA GLU A 88 -8.21 -10.93 -7.82
C GLU A 88 -6.87 -11.58 -8.19
N GLU A 89 -6.22 -11.14 -9.26
CA GLU A 89 -4.92 -11.67 -9.66
C GLU A 89 -3.85 -11.39 -8.60
N LEU A 90 -3.77 -10.14 -8.15
CA LEU A 90 -2.79 -9.77 -7.11
C LEU A 90 -3.15 -10.41 -5.77
N ILE A 91 -4.44 -10.52 -5.45
CA ILE A 91 -4.89 -11.18 -4.23
C ILE A 91 -4.44 -12.64 -4.21
N ALA A 92 -4.58 -13.34 -5.34
CA ALA A 92 -4.15 -14.73 -5.44
C ALA A 92 -2.63 -14.85 -5.27
N LEU A 93 -1.87 -13.95 -5.91
CA LEU A 93 -0.42 -13.92 -5.76
C LEU A 93 -0.01 -13.69 -4.29
N ALA A 94 -0.64 -12.73 -3.63
CA ALA A 94 -0.34 -12.40 -2.24
C ALA A 94 -0.61 -13.60 -1.33
N ARG A 95 -1.76 -14.23 -1.49
CA ARG A 95 -2.12 -15.39 -0.69
C ARG A 95 -1.16 -16.57 -0.91
N SER A 96 -0.67 -16.76 -2.12
CA SER A 96 0.31 -17.81 -2.42
C SER A 96 1.65 -17.58 -1.72
N ARG A 97 1.90 -16.35 -1.27
CA ARG A 97 3.12 -15.97 -0.55
C ARG A 97 2.87 -15.70 0.92
N ASN A 98 1.72 -16.11 1.44
CA ASN A 98 1.33 -15.91 2.84
C ASN A 98 1.26 -14.44 3.25
N ILE A 99 0.93 -13.56 2.31
CA ILE A 99 0.68 -12.15 2.58
C ILE A 99 -0.80 -12.00 2.88
N GLN A 100 -1.14 -11.39 4.02
CA GLN A 100 -2.52 -11.14 4.39
C GLN A 100 -3.16 -10.13 3.44
N VAL A 101 -4.40 -10.37 3.05
CA VAL A 101 -5.15 -9.47 2.19
C VAL A 101 -6.34 -8.91 2.95
N ILE A 102 -6.47 -7.58 2.93
CA ILE A 102 -7.61 -6.88 3.52
C ILE A 102 -8.28 -6.07 2.41
N ARG A 103 -9.59 -6.25 2.25
CA ARG A 103 -10.41 -5.41 1.38
C ARG A 103 -11.09 -4.38 2.28
N GLY A 104 -10.60 -3.15 2.25
CA GLY A 104 -11.15 -2.14 3.15
C GLY A 104 -10.58 -0.76 2.90
N CYS A 105 -11.26 0.23 3.42
CA CYS A 105 -10.85 1.62 3.29
C CYS A 105 -9.90 2.00 4.43
N THR A 106 -8.66 2.33 4.10
CA THR A 106 -7.65 2.73 5.08
C THR A 106 -8.17 3.85 6.00
N ILE A 107 -8.79 4.87 5.41
CA ILE A 107 -9.31 6.01 6.18
C ILE A 107 -10.38 5.56 7.16
N ALA A 108 -11.35 4.77 6.70
CA ALA A 108 -12.41 4.27 7.57
C ALA A 108 -11.86 3.38 8.68
N MET A 109 -10.89 2.53 8.37
CA MET A 109 -10.26 1.67 9.36
C MET A 109 -9.55 2.49 10.44
N LEU A 110 -8.85 3.55 10.06
CA LEU A 110 -8.18 4.43 11.01
C LEU A 110 -9.18 5.19 11.88
N VAL A 111 -10.22 5.75 11.26
CA VAL A 111 -11.25 6.51 11.98
C VAL A 111 -11.98 5.62 12.99
N ASN A 112 -12.18 4.35 12.67
CA ASN A 112 -12.90 3.42 13.55
C ASN A 112 -11.97 2.57 14.41
N SER A 113 -10.69 2.92 14.48
CA SER A 113 -9.68 2.21 15.29
C SER A 113 -9.56 0.73 14.94
N LEU A 114 -9.73 0.39 13.65
CA LEU A 114 -9.64 -0.98 13.15
C LEU A 114 -8.34 -1.25 12.40
N TRP A 115 -7.47 -0.28 12.31
CA TRP A 115 -6.21 -0.43 11.55
C TRP A 115 -5.21 -1.46 12.20
#